data_544622b188cc219a7073604c29b1e3b9
#
_entry.id   544622b188cc219a7073604c29b1e3b9
#
_cell.length_a   1.000
_cell.length_b   1.000
_cell.length_c   1.000
_cell.angle_alpha   90.00
_cell.angle_beta   90.00
_cell.angle_gamma   90.00
#
_symmetry.space_group_name_H-M   'P 1'
#
loop_
_entity.id
_entity.type
_entity.pdbx_description
1 polymer ?
#
loop_
_entity_poly.entity_id
_entity_poly.type
_entity_poly.pdbx_seq_one_letter_code
_entity_poly.pdbx_strand_id
1 'polypeptide(L)' 'EQVTYYDYIDGNMPEWARATITKLVNKGYIVGDIYGRLRLTEEDLRYYVVNDRAGIYGD' A
#
# COMPACT_ATOMS: atom_id res chain seq x y z
N GLU A 1 -9.34 5.24 20.65
CA GLU A 1 -8.13 5.18 19.85
C GLU A 1 -8.48 5.17 18.36
N GLN A 2 -7.85 6.03 17.57
CA GLN A 2 -8.17 6.15 16.16
C GLN A 2 -7.13 5.42 15.31
N VAL A 3 -7.64 4.75 14.27
CA VAL A 3 -6.78 4.10 13.29
C VAL A 3 -6.56 5.05 12.12
N THR A 4 -5.30 5.26 11.74
CA THR A 4 -4.97 6.06 10.57
C THR A 4 -4.99 5.18 9.34
N TYR A 5 -5.74 5.60 8.32
CA TYR A 5 -5.77 4.91 7.04
C TYR A 5 -5.05 5.74 5.99
N TYR A 6 -4.32 5.05 5.15
CA TYR A 6 -3.66 5.64 3.99
C TYR A 6 -4.47 5.24 2.77
N ASP A 7 -5.22 6.19 2.25
CA ASP A 7 -6.17 5.92 1.17
C ASP A 7 -5.59 6.18 -0.21
N TYR A 8 -4.56 7.01 -0.31
CA TYR A 8 -3.99 7.42 -1.58
C TYR A 8 -2.47 7.36 -1.51
N ILE A 9 -1.85 7.16 -2.67
CA ILE A 9 -0.40 7.18 -2.77
C ILE A 9 0.03 8.63 -2.96
N ASP A 10 0.24 9.31 -1.85
CA ASP A 10 0.57 10.75 -1.85
C ASP A 10 1.52 11.06 -0.69
N GLY A 11 1.68 12.35 -0.38
CA GLY A 11 2.58 12.79 0.67
C GLY A 11 2.23 12.30 2.08
N ASN A 12 1.00 11.85 2.30
CA ASN A 12 0.60 11.31 3.60
C ASN A 12 1.04 9.86 3.80
N MET A 13 1.21 9.13 2.71
CA MET A 13 1.70 7.75 2.81
C MET A 13 3.21 7.78 3.04
N PRO A 14 3.73 7.00 4.01
CA PRO A 14 5.17 6.95 4.25
C PRO A 14 5.95 6.67 2.97
N GLU A 15 7.07 7.38 2.80
CA GLU A 15 7.87 7.27 1.58
C GLU A 15 8.31 5.84 1.32
N TRP A 16 8.67 5.12 2.38
CA TRP A 16 9.19 3.75 2.25
C TRP A 16 8.15 2.77 1.71
N ALA A 17 6.87 3.14 1.68
CA ALA A 17 5.79 2.28 1.20
C ALA A 17 5.31 2.65 -0.20
N ARG A 18 5.54 3.88 -0.65
CA ARG A 18 4.90 4.38 -1.88
C ARG A 18 5.23 3.55 -3.11
N ALA A 19 6.49 3.19 -3.30
CA ALA A 19 6.89 2.44 -4.48
C ALA A 19 6.26 1.05 -4.50
N THR A 20 6.24 0.37 -3.36
CA THR A 20 5.64 -0.95 -3.25
C THR A 20 4.15 -0.89 -3.52
N ILE A 21 3.44 0.04 -2.88
CA ILE A 21 1.99 0.13 -3.06
C ILE A 21 1.65 0.52 -4.49
N THR A 22 2.42 1.44 -5.10
CA THR A 22 2.22 1.78 -6.51
C THR A 22 2.35 0.53 -7.39
N LYS A 23 3.37 -0.28 -7.16
CA LYS A 23 3.57 -1.51 -7.92
C LYS A 23 2.37 -2.45 -7.77
N LEU A 24 1.89 -2.64 -6.54
CA LEU A 24 0.79 -3.56 -6.28
C LEU A 24 -0.54 -3.07 -6.86
N VAL A 25 -0.76 -1.77 -6.82
CA VAL A 25 -1.95 -1.19 -7.46
C VAL A 25 -1.86 -1.37 -8.98
N ASN A 26 -0.68 -1.11 -9.56
CA ASN A 26 -0.51 -1.26 -11.01
C ASN A 26 -0.65 -2.71 -11.46
N LYS A 27 -0.26 -3.67 -10.62
CA LYS A 27 -0.43 -5.10 -10.93
C LYS A 27 -1.85 -5.58 -10.68
N GLY A 28 -2.70 -4.75 -10.08
CA GLY A 28 -4.06 -5.13 -9.77
C GLY A 28 -4.20 -5.97 -8.51
N TYR A 29 -3.15 -6.09 -7.71
CA TYR A 29 -3.19 -6.87 -6.47
C TYR A 29 -3.87 -6.12 -5.34
N ILE A 30 -3.79 -4.80 -5.35
CA ILE A 30 -4.50 -3.94 -4.41
C ILE A 30 -5.49 -3.11 -5.21
N VAL A 31 -6.76 -3.20 -4.83
CA VAL A 31 -7.84 -2.50 -5.53
C VAL A 31 -8.52 -1.59 -4.51
N GLY A 32 -8.69 -0.34 -4.86
CA GLY A 32 -9.39 0.61 -4.01
C GLY A 32 -10.90 0.36 -3.98
N ASP A 33 -11.59 1.03 -3.07
CA ASP A 33 -13.04 0.97 -3.01
C ASP A 33 -13.65 1.79 -4.17
N ILE A 34 -14.98 1.95 -4.15
CA ILE A 34 -15.67 2.67 -5.23
C ILE A 34 -15.26 4.13 -5.34
N TYR A 35 -14.62 4.69 -4.30
CA TYR A 35 -14.12 6.06 -4.30
C TYR A 35 -12.62 6.11 -4.55
N GLY A 36 -11.99 4.98 -4.85
CA GLY A 36 -10.57 4.89 -5.10
C GLY A 36 -9.72 4.88 -3.83
N ARG A 37 -10.33 4.70 -2.66
CA ARG A 37 -9.61 4.71 -1.39
C ARG A 37 -9.04 3.33 -1.11
N LEU A 38 -7.75 3.29 -0.71
CA LEU A 38 -7.05 2.04 -0.47
C LEU A 38 -7.30 1.48 0.93
N ARG A 39 -7.60 2.33 1.89
CA ARG A 39 -7.89 1.95 3.28
C ARG A 39 -6.81 1.07 3.89
N LEU A 40 -5.55 1.43 3.71
CA LEU A 40 -4.42 0.67 4.24
C LEU A 40 -3.97 1.26 5.57
N THR A 41 -3.70 0.39 6.55
CA THR A 41 -3.11 0.81 7.81
C THR A 41 -1.58 0.74 7.70
N GLU A 42 -0.86 1.28 8.69
CA GLU A 42 0.59 1.19 8.69
C GLU A 42 1.05 -0.28 8.73
N GLU A 43 0.34 -1.12 9.47
CA GLU A 43 0.68 -2.55 9.50
C GLU A 43 0.52 -3.19 8.13
N ASP A 44 -0.52 -2.81 7.40
CA ASP A 44 -0.70 -3.29 6.03
C ASP A 44 0.47 -2.87 5.15
N LEU A 45 0.90 -1.62 5.26
CA LEU A 45 2.02 -1.12 4.47
C LEU A 45 3.30 -1.90 4.77
N ARG A 46 3.57 -2.16 6.05
CA ARG A 46 4.75 -2.93 6.45
C ARG A 46 4.69 -4.34 5.89
N TYR A 47 3.53 -4.96 5.97
CA TYR A 47 3.32 -6.31 5.47
C TYR A 47 3.66 -6.39 3.97
N TYR A 48 3.11 -5.48 3.19
CA TYR A 48 3.35 -5.48 1.76
C TYR A 48 4.81 -5.20 1.42
N VAL A 49 5.45 -4.29 2.15
CA VAL A 49 6.84 -3.95 1.88
C VAL A 49 7.76 -5.12 2.21
N VAL A 50 7.54 -5.82 3.31
CA VAL A 50 8.34 -7.00 3.67
C VAL A 50 8.16 -8.08 2.61
N ASN A 51 6.94 -8.33 2.19
CA ASN A 51 6.67 -9.33 1.16
C ASN A 51 7.33 -8.95 -0.17
N ASP A 52 7.33 -7.67 -0.51
CA ASP A 52 7.96 -7.20 -1.74
C ASP A 52 9.48 -7.42 -1.69
N ARG A 53 10.09 -7.13 -0.55
CA ARG A 53 11.54 -7.38 -0.36
C ARG A 53 11.88 -8.86 -0.47
N ALA A 54 10.96 -9.72 -0.05
CA ALA A 54 11.14 -11.17 -0.16
C ALA A 54 10.90 -11.68 -1.58
N GLY A 55 10.51 -10.82 -2.50
CA GLY A 55 10.31 -11.19 -3.91
C GLY A 55 8.98 -11.86 -4.20
N ILE A 56 8.04 -11.82 -3.26
CA ILE A 56 6.76 -12.54 -3.41
C ILE A 56 5.95 -12.00 -4.58
N TYR A 57 6.05 -10.71 -4.85
CA TYR A 57 5.23 -10.08 -5.90
C TYR A 57 5.97 -9.96 -7.24
N GLY A 58 7.22 -10.37 -7.29
CA GLY A 58 8.03 -10.18 -8.48
C GLY A 58 8.44 -8.73 -8.66
N ASP A 59 8.68 -8.36 -9.89
CA ASP A 59 9.11 -6.98 -10.23
C ASP A 59 7.96 -6.09 -10.63
#